data_feaad9fa0c75e21bba70ef826092fd3c
#
_entry.id   feaad9fa0c75e21bba70ef826092fd3c
#
_cell.length_a   1.000
_cell.length_b   1.000
_cell.length_c   1.000
_cell.angle_alpha   90.00
_cell.angle_beta   90.00
_cell.angle_gamma   90.00
#
_symmetry.space_group_name_H-M   'P 1'
#
loop_
_entity.id
_entity.type
_entity.pdbx_description
1 polymer ?
#
loop_
_entity_poly.entity_id
_entity_poly.type
_entity_poly.pdbx_seq_one_letter_code
_entity_poly.pdbx_strand_id
1 'polypeptide(L)'
;MSRLILRGARFPGDIAIEDGKITALGTIEVLSGDSVLDCEGDIVTAGLVNTHHHLYQWMTRGEATGCNLFDWLVHLYPVWNELTVEDVYIAALVGLGELAATGCTTASDHHYLVPGGD
;
A
#
# COMPACT_ATOMS: atom_id res chain seq x y z
N MET A 1 13.95 7.23 21.85
CA MET A 1 13.48 6.09 21.05
C MET A 1 14.72 5.39 20.50
N SER A 2 14.68 4.08 20.30
CA SER A 2 15.83 3.36 19.76
C SER A 2 15.95 3.64 18.26
N ARG A 3 17.17 3.82 17.80
CA ARG A 3 17.52 3.91 16.38
C ARG A 3 17.37 2.52 15.75
N LEU A 4 16.77 2.44 14.54
CA LEU A 4 16.72 1.22 13.74
C LEU A 4 17.80 1.28 12.66
N ILE A 5 18.60 0.22 12.56
CA ILE A 5 19.61 0.05 11.51
C ILE A 5 19.17 -1.09 10.60
N LEU A 6 18.96 -0.81 9.33
CA LEU A 6 18.91 -1.82 8.27
C LEU A 6 20.35 -2.06 7.82
N ARG A 7 20.89 -3.26 8.05
CA ARG A 7 22.31 -3.52 7.86
C ARG A 7 22.58 -4.48 6.72
N GLY A 8 23.63 -4.19 5.94
CA GLY A 8 24.15 -5.11 4.93
C GLY A 8 23.36 -5.12 3.63
N ALA A 9 22.45 -4.19 3.43
CA ALA A 9 21.73 -4.11 2.16
C ALA A 9 22.71 -3.90 0.99
N ARG A 10 22.50 -4.66 -0.10
CA ARG A 10 23.29 -4.53 -1.33
C ARG A 10 23.13 -3.13 -1.97
N PHE A 11 22.01 -2.51 -1.78
CA PHE A 11 21.70 -1.14 -2.17
C PHE A 11 20.63 -0.57 -1.22
N PRO A 12 20.75 0.63 -0.70
CA PRO A 12 21.83 1.63 -0.87
C PRO A 12 23.02 1.46 0.10
N GLY A 13 23.17 0.34 0.76
CA GLY A 13 24.03 0.09 1.91
C GLY A 13 23.23 0.09 3.21
N ASP A 14 23.90 0.34 4.34
CA ASP A 14 23.18 0.45 5.61
C ASP A 14 22.28 1.69 5.65
N ILE A 15 21.19 1.61 6.40
CA ILE A 15 20.25 2.72 6.59
C ILE A 15 19.99 2.90 8.08
N ALA A 16 20.20 4.11 8.60
CA ALA A 16 19.78 4.48 9.94
C ALA A 16 18.44 5.21 9.91
N ILE A 17 17.54 4.82 10.80
CA ILE A 17 16.21 5.38 10.93
C ILE A 17 15.97 5.79 12.38
N GLU A 18 15.60 7.05 12.61
CA GLU A 18 15.23 7.61 13.90
C GLU A 18 13.92 8.38 13.75
N ASP A 19 12.99 8.16 14.65
CA ASP A 19 11.69 8.83 14.68
C ASP A 19 10.96 8.78 13.32
N GLY A 20 11.03 7.63 12.63
CA GLY A 20 10.40 7.40 11.33
C GLY A 20 11.08 8.09 10.14
N LYS A 21 12.28 8.64 10.32
CA LYS A 21 13.05 9.33 9.28
C LYS A 21 14.39 8.66 9.05
N ILE A 22 14.81 8.61 7.79
CA ILE A 22 16.17 8.18 7.43
C ILE A 22 17.12 9.30 7.85
N THR A 23 18.08 8.96 8.73
CA THR A 23 19.08 9.91 9.26
C THR A 23 20.46 9.70 8.67
N ALA A 24 20.78 8.49 8.17
CA ALA A 24 22.03 8.22 7.49
C ALA A 24 21.90 7.07 6.50
N LEU A 25 22.78 7.06 5.48
CA LEU A 25 22.93 6.02 4.47
C LEU A 25 24.42 5.67 4.29
N GLY A 26 24.71 4.44 3.94
CA GLY A 26 26.07 3.96 3.64
C GLY A 26 26.61 3.04 4.74
N THR A 27 27.85 3.18 5.14
CA THR A 27 28.43 2.40 6.24
C THR A 27 28.10 3.07 7.57
N ILE A 28 27.38 2.36 8.44
CA ILE A 28 26.84 2.91 9.69
C ILE A 28 27.40 2.12 10.88
N GLU A 29 27.92 2.83 11.87
CA GLU A 29 28.30 2.23 13.15
C GLU A 29 27.05 1.91 13.96
N VAL A 30 26.96 0.65 14.39
CA VAL A 30 25.88 0.19 15.30
C VAL A 30 26.29 0.52 16.73
N LEU A 31 25.43 1.25 17.43
CA LEU A 31 25.65 1.68 18.80
C LEU A 31 24.86 0.80 19.79
N SER A 32 25.28 0.85 21.06
CA SER A 32 24.52 0.19 22.12
C SER A 32 23.12 0.79 22.23
N GLY A 33 22.10 -0.05 22.13
CA GLY A 33 20.68 0.36 22.15
C GLY A 33 20.03 0.47 20.78
N ASP A 34 20.78 0.30 19.68
CA ASP A 34 20.18 0.20 18.35
C ASP A 34 19.43 -1.11 18.18
N SER A 35 18.32 -1.05 17.44
CA SER A 35 17.67 -2.22 16.86
C SER A 35 18.27 -2.46 15.48
N VAL A 36 18.69 -3.69 15.19
CA VAL A 36 19.31 -4.04 13.91
C VAL A 36 18.44 -5.04 13.18
N LEU A 37 18.11 -4.74 11.93
CA LEU A 37 17.52 -5.66 10.96
C LEU A 37 18.58 -6.03 9.94
N ASP A 38 18.87 -7.33 9.85
CA ASP A 38 19.78 -7.87 8.85
C ASP A 38 19.10 -7.86 7.47
N CYS A 39 19.72 -7.16 6.53
CA CYS A 39 19.31 -7.04 5.14
C CYS A 39 20.42 -7.50 4.19
N GLU A 40 21.31 -8.39 4.64
CA GLU A 40 22.44 -8.83 3.82
C GLU A 40 21.96 -9.46 2.49
N GLY A 41 22.43 -8.87 1.39
CA GLY A 41 22.06 -9.27 0.03
C GLY A 41 20.76 -8.67 -0.49
N ASP A 42 19.95 -8.03 0.33
CA ASP A 42 18.69 -7.41 -0.07
C ASP A 42 18.90 -6.08 -0.80
N ILE A 43 17.88 -5.69 -1.55
CA ILE A 43 17.75 -4.35 -2.10
C ILE A 43 16.65 -3.64 -1.30
N VAL A 44 17.02 -2.53 -0.65
CA VAL A 44 16.08 -1.70 0.08
C VAL A 44 15.70 -0.50 -0.78
N THR A 45 14.42 -0.34 -1.06
CA THR A 45 13.88 0.76 -1.86
C THR A 45 12.86 1.56 -1.05
N ALA A 46 12.53 2.76 -1.52
CA ALA A 46 11.32 3.42 -1.06
C ALA A 46 10.10 2.54 -1.35
N GLY A 47 9.07 2.63 -0.51
CA GLY A 47 7.80 1.96 -0.74
C GLY A 47 7.17 2.41 -2.05
N LEU A 48 6.41 1.52 -2.67
CA LEU A 48 5.72 1.80 -3.92
C LEU A 48 4.62 2.86 -3.73
N VAL A 49 4.36 3.63 -4.77
CA VAL A 49 3.29 4.63 -4.79
C VAL A 49 2.24 4.21 -5.82
N ASN A 50 1.01 4.01 -5.37
CA ASN A 50 -0.14 3.76 -6.24
C ASN A 50 -0.95 5.05 -6.38
N THR A 51 -0.97 5.63 -7.57
CA THR A 51 -1.66 6.89 -7.85
C THR A 51 -3.02 6.70 -8.51
N HIS A 52 -3.46 5.46 -8.77
CA HIS A 52 -4.74 5.17 -9.41
C HIS A 52 -5.34 3.90 -8.82
N HIS A 53 -6.33 4.07 -7.99
CA HIS A 53 -7.12 2.98 -7.42
C HIS A 53 -8.58 3.39 -7.24
N HIS A 54 -9.47 2.41 -7.19
CA HIS A 54 -10.90 2.52 -6.87
C HIS A 54 -11.20 1.46 -5.81
N LEU A 55 -10.93 1.77 -4.55
CA LEU A 55 -10.93 0.78 -3.47
C LEU A 55 -12.27 0.07 -3.30
N TYR A 56 -13.40 0.76 -3.49
CA TYR A 56 -14.72 0.13 -3.39
C TYR A 56 -14.95 -1.00 -4.41
N GLN A 57 -14.23 -0.99 -5.54
CA GLN A 57 -14.35 -2.02 -6.58
C GLN A 57 -13.81 -3.39 -6.16
N TRP A 58 -13.11 -3.46 -5.03
CA TRP A 58 -12.68 -4.75 -4.45
C TRP A 58 -13.85 -5.69 -4.14
N MET A 59 -15.04 -5.15 -3.85
CA MET A 59 -16.24 -5.97 -3.63
C MET A 59 -16.61 -6.83 -4.84
N THR A 60 -16.28 -6.38 -6.03
CA THR A 60 -16.61 -7.06 -7.29
C THR A 60 -15.37 -7.57 -8.03
N ARG A 61 -14.26 -7.78 -7.30
CA ARG A 61 -13.02 -8.29 -7.90
C ARG A 61 -13.27 -9.62 -8.59
N GLY A 62 -12.94 -9.69 -9.88
CA GLY A 62 -13.13 -10.88 -10.71
C GLY A 62 -14.47 -10.98 -11.41
N GLU A 63 -15.40 -10.06 -11.17
CA GLU A 63 -16.66 -9.99 -11.90
C GLU A 63 -16.47 -9.42 -13.31
N ALA A 64 -17.29 -9.89 -14.25
CA ALA A 64 -17.35 -9.41 -15.64
C ALA A 64 -15.99 -9.38 -16.37
N THR A 65 -15.08 -10.31 -16.07
CA THR A 65 -13.71 -10.35 -16.59
C THR A 65 -13.62 -10.53 -18.12
N GLY A 66 -14.67 -10.97 -18.78
CA GLY A 66 -14.72 -11.11 -20.25
C GLY A 66 -15.21 -9.88 -21.00
N CYS A 67 -15.57 -8.80 -20.30
CA CYS A 67 -16.15 -7.60 -20.87
C CYS A 67 -15.07 -6.60 -21.33
N ASN A 68 -15.38 -5.80 -22.36
CA ASN A 68 -14.66 -4.57 -22.58
C ASN A 68 -15.00 -3.55 -21.49
N LEU A 69 -14.29 -2.43 -21.42
CA LEU A 69 -14.46 -1.43 -20.35
C LEU A 69 -15.90 -0.90 -20.24
N PHE A 70 -16.54 -0.61 -21.37
CA PHE A 70 -17.90 -0.05 -21.35
C PHE A 70 -18.91 -1.06 -20.82
N ASP A 71 -18.89 -2.30 -21.33
CA ASP A 71 -19.79 -3.36 -20.89
C ASP A 71 -19.53 -3.75 -19.44
N TRP A 72 -18.27 -3.72 -19.01
CA TRP A 72 -17.87 -3.91 -17.62
C TRP A 72 -18.49 -2.85 -16.69
N LEU A 73 -18.45 -1.56 -17.07
CA LEU A 73 -19.10 -0.48 -16.32
C LEU A 73 -20.62 -0.65 -16.30
N VAL A 74 -21.26 -0.94 -17.43
CA VAL A 74 -22.71 -1.16 -17.50
C VAL A 74 -23.14 -2.31 -16.61
N HIS A 75 -22.33 -3.36 -16.50
CA HIS A 75 -22.60 -4.50 -15.62
C HIS A 75 -22.45 -4.16 -14.14
N LEU A 76 -21.41 -3.44 -13.76
CA LEU A 76 -21.02 -3.26 -12.35
C LEU A 76 -21.64 -2.01 -11.70
N TYR A 77 -21.93 -0.94 -12.42
CA TYR A 77 -22.57 0.24 -11.81
C TYR A 77 -23.84 -0.06 -11.03
N PRO A 78 -24.78 -0.89 -11.54
CA PRO A 78 -25.95 -1.28 -10.76
C PRO A 78 -25.59 -2.00 -9.46
N VAL A 79 -24.55 -2.85 -9.47
CA VAL A 79 -24.07 -3.56 -8.28
C VAL A 79 -23.45 -2.59 -7.29
N TRP A 80 -22.59 -1.68 -7.75
CA TRP A 80 -21.94 -0.69 -6.87
C TRP A 80 -22.93 0.30 -6.27
N ASN A 81 -24.03 0.61 -6.96
CA ASN A 81 -25.06 1.51 -6.44
C ASN A 81 -25.80 0.94 -5.23
N GLU A 82 -25.78 -0.38 -5.05
CA GLU A 82 -26.38 -1.06 -3.90
C GLU A 82 -25.42 -1.25 -2.72
N LEU A 83 -24.13 -0.88 -2.86
CA LEU A 83 -23.14 -1.01 -1.78
C LEU A 83 -23.51 -0.10 -0.61
N THR A 84 -23.35 -0.64 0.59
CA THR A 84 -23.49 0.11 1.83
C THR A 84 -22.18 0.80 2.21
N VAL A 85 -22.24 1.71 3.18
CA VAL A 85 -21.03 2.34 3.77
C VAL A 85 -20.08 1.28 4.33
N GLU A 86 -20.63 0.21 4.94
CA GLU A 86 -19.85 -0.88 5.50
C GLU A 86 -19.16 -1.70 4.41
N ASP A 87 -19.83 -1.98 3.29
CA ASP A 87 -19.25 -2.68 2.15
C ASP A 87 -18.06 -1.89 1.58
N VAL A 88 -18.22 -0.59 1.41
CA VAL A 88 -17.15 0.31 0.94
C VAL A 88 -15.96 0.34 1.92
N TYR A 89 -16.23 0.37 3.23
CA TYR A 89 -15.21 0.32 4.26
C TYR A 89 -14.42 -0.99 4.19
N ILE A 90 -15.12 -2.14 4.11
CA ILE A 90 -14.49 -3.46 4.02
C ILE A 90 -13.67 -3.58 2.73
N ALA A 91 -14.23 -3.14 1.60
CA ALA A 91 -13.53 -3.13 0.32
C ALA A 91 -12.22 -2.32 0.39
N ALA A 92 -12.29 -1.12 0.97
CA ALA A 92 -11.13 -0.26 1.16
C ALA A 92 -10.07 -0.91 2.07
N LEU A 93 -10.50 -1.53 3.17
CA LEU A 93 -9.61 -2.21 4.10
C LEU A 93 -8.85 -3.36 3.43
N VAL A 94 -9.55 -4.19 2.65
CA VAL A 94 -8.96 -5.30 1.89
C VAL A 94 -8.00 -4.77 0.83
N GLY A 95 -8.42 -3.78 0.03
CA GLY A 95 -7.59 -3.18 -1.02
C GLY A 95 -6.32 -2.53 -0.47
N LEU A 96 -6.42 -1.80 0.63
CA LEU A 96 -5.25 -1.21 1.31
C LEU A 96 -4.33 -2.28 1.91
N GLY A 97 -4.91 -3.36 2.47
CA GLY A 97 -4.15 -4.49 2.97
C GLY A 97 -3.33 -5.18 1.87
N GLU A 98 -3.91 -5.38 0.71
CA GLU A 98 -3.22 -5.93 -0.46
C GLU A 98 -2.11 -4.99 -0.96
N LEU A 99 -2.38 -3.69 -1.05
CA LEU A 99 -1.37 -2.70 -1.40
C LEU A 99 -0.20 -2.72 -0.43
N ALA A 100 -0.46 -2.74 0.87
CA ALA A 100 0.57 -2.83 1.90
C ALA A 100 1.38 -4.14 1.81
N ALA A 101 0.70 -5.27 1.65
CA ALA A 101 1.32 -6.58 1.51
C ALA A 101 2.22 -6.70 0.26
N THR A 102 1.94 -5.92 -0.77
CA THR A 102 2.74 -5.87 -2.01
C THR A 102 3.77 -4.73 -2.03
N GLY A 103 4.00 -4.06 -0.90
CA GLY A 103 5.04 -3.04 -0.74
C GLY A 103 4.62 -1.62 -1.10
N CYS A 104 3.34 -1.36 -1.31
CA CYS A 104 2.82 -0.02 -1.53
C CYS A 104 2.64 0.70 -0.17
N THR A 105 3.29 1.86 -0.01
CA THR A 105 3.24 2.65 1.23
C THR A 105 2.49 3.97 1.08
N THR A 106 2.12 4.32 -0.15
CA THR A 106 1.36 5.54 -0.46
C THR A 106 0.35 5.23 -1.55
N ALA A 107 -0.92 5.49 -1.28
CA ALA A 107 -1.98 5.24 -2.25
C ALA A 107 -2.91 6.45 -2.36
N SER A 108 -3.45 6.66 -3.57
CA SER A 108 -4.55 7.58 -3.85
C SER A 108 -5.78 6.76 -4.25
N ASP A 109 -6.93 7.07 -3.66
CA ASP A 109 -8.21 6.47 -4.04
C ASP A 109 -9.03 7.47 -4.88
N HIS A 110 -9.41 7.05 -6.07
CA HIS A 110 -10.35 7.78 -6.92
C HIS A 110 -11.77 7.36 -6.52
N HIS A 111 -12.19 7.82 -5.36
CA HIS A 111 -13.45 7.47 -4.73
C HIS A 111 -14.57 8.41 -5.19
N TYR A 112 -15.58 7.89 -5.83
CA TYR A 112 -16.74 8.66 -6.30
C TYR A 112 -18.10 7.96 -6.02
N LEU A 113 -18.06 6.87 -5.26
CA LEU A 113 -19.25 6.19 -4.79
C LEU A 113 -19.48 6.53 -3.31
N VAL A 114 -20.53 7.28 -3.01
CA VAL A 114 -20.86 7.70 -1.64
C VAL A 114 -22.22 7.11 -1.26
N PRO A 115 -22.29 5.90 -0.66
CA PRO A 115 -23.55 5.29 -0.25
C PRO A 115 -24.30 6.17 0.74
N GLY A 116 -25.59 6.44 0.46
CA GLY A 116 -26.44 7.28 1.31
C GLY A 116 -26.12 8.78 1.26
N GLY A 117 -25.25 9.22 0.37
CA GLY A 117 -25.06 10.64 0.05
C GLY A 117 -26.11 11.11 -0.94
N ASP A 118 -26.74 12.26 -0.65
CA ASP A 118 -27.60 13.00 -1.59
C ASP A 118 -26.74 13.71 -2.65
#